data_23ef92d3bd4c4213602bed964d602236
#
_entry.id   23ef92d3bd4c4213602bed964d602236
#
_cell.length_a   1.000
_cell.length_b   1.000
_cell.length_c   1.000
_cell.angle_alpha   90.00
_cell.angle_beta   90.00
_cell.angle_gamma   90.00
#
_symmetry.space_group_name_H-M   'P 1'
#
loop_
_entity.id
_entity.type
_entity.pdbx_description
1 polymer ?
#
loop_
_entity_poly.entity_id
_entity_poly.type
_entity_poly.pdbx_seq_one_letter_code
_entity_poly.pdbx_strand_id
1 'polypeptide(L)'
;MDQARREFRNVVRSDAIDEAMPVDAYLAEIDAFIDQHNPYRINKVIAAIGNGSASKEVVKRYAKELYYLGLWMTPEFALLIANAPDADALTLEHSEHYAHWCQNFADETGFLRDPNHVQMKVDHCHQLGITDEELRAYVPMPETIGSVCTLLYYCRRSYEEGLAAFGYARERVAGMSGYAKTVYTGLEKHYGIKAKNFEVHAYAEAEHGDKALELVRKAVITANIQRRCRQAIQHTIVTNEWRTYAMNRWLE
;
A
#
# COMPACT_ATOMS: atom_id res chain seq x y z
N MET A 1 34.96 -6.70 -12.82
CA MET A 1 34.08 -5.52 -12.68
C MET A 1 33.54 -5.00 -14.02
N ASP A 2 34.28 -5.08 -15.10
CA ASP A 2 33.86 -4.57 -16.43
C ASP A 2 32.78 -5.41 -17.13
N GLN A 3 32.76 -6.73 -16.93
CA GLN A 3 31.79 -7.62 -17.59
C GLN A 3 30.40 -7.45 -17.01
N ALA A 4 30.25 -7.39 -15.66
CA ALA A 4 28.97 -7.14 -14.98
C ALA A 4 28.39 -5.75 -15.32
N ARG A 5 29.25 -4.72 -15.49
CA ARG A 5 28.81 -3.39 -15.94
C ARG A 5 28.38 -3.38 -17.41
N ARG A 6 28.97 -4.21 -18.27
CA ARG A 6 28.54 -4.36 -19.67
C ARG A 6 27.23 -5.13 -19.78
N GLU A 7 27.05 -6.17 -18.98
CA GLU A 7 25.79 -6.93 -18.93
C GLU A 7 24.66 -6.07 -18.41
N PHE A 8 24.87 -5.26 -17.36
CA PHE A 8 23.89 -4.31 -16.85
C PHE A 8 23.51 -3.23 -17.88
N ARG A 9 24.48 -2.71 -18.65
CA ARG A 9 24.21 -1.75 -19.73
C ARG A 9 23.50 -2.39 -20.92
N ASN A 10 23.73 -3.66 -21.20
CA ASN A 10 23.07 -4.39 -22.29
C ASN A 10 21.61 -4.71 -21.91
N VAL A 11 21.31 -5.07 -20.66
CA VAL A 11 19.94 -5.23 -20.16
C VAL A 11 19.15 -3.93 -20.33
N VAL A 12 19.74 -2.78 -20.01
CA VAL A 12 19.08 -1.46 -20.19
C VAL A 12 18.90 -1.08 -21.67
N ARG A 13 19.72 -1.61 -22.59
CA ARG A 13 19.63 -1.31 -24.04
C ARG A 13 18.68 -2.23 -24.82
N SER A 14 18.45 -3.46 -24.35
CA SER A 14 17.51 -4.39 -25.00
C SER A 14 16.05 -3.93 -24.92
N ASP A 15 15.77 -2.98 -24.04
CA ASP A 15 14.43 -2.47 -23.73
C ASP A 15 13.77 -1.62 -24.83
N ALA A 16 14.53 -1.21 -25.83
CA ALA A 16 14.02 -0.38 -26.93
C ALA A 16 13.37 -1.21 -28.06
N ILE A 17 13.39 -2.55 -27.97
CA ILE A 17 13.01 -3.45 -29.05
C ILE A 17 11.75 -4.27 -28.70
N ASP A 18 11.37 -4.37 -27.40
CA ASP A 18 10.20 -5.13 -27.00
C ASP A 18 8.91 -4.37 -27.31
N GLU A 19 7.98 -5.03 -27.99
CA GLU A 19 6.62 -4.51 -28.15
C GLU A 19 5.87 -4.56 -26.82
N ALA A 20 5.05 -3.53 -26.56
CA ALA A 20 4.17 -3.54 -25.39
C ALA A 20 3.16 -4.68 -25.50
N MET A 21 2.93 -5.37 -24.40
CA MET A 21 1.80 -6.30 -24.29
C MET A 21 0.48 -5.53 -24.41
N PRO A 22 -0.58 -6.13 -24.97
CA PRO A 22 -1.93 -5.59 -24.80
C PRO A 22 -2.20 -5.35 -23.31
N VAL A 23 -2.75 -4.19 -22.96
CA VAL A 23 -2.91 -3.77 -21.55
C VAL A 23 -3.66 -4.80 -20.72
N ASP A 24 -4.73 -5.40 -21.26
CA ASP A 24 -5.50 -6.42 -20.56
C ASP A 24 -4.69 -7.69 -20.27
N ALA A 25 -3.85 -8.13 -21.23
CA ALA A 25 -2.98 -9.28 -21.04
C ALA A 25 -1.91 -8.99 -19.97
N TYR A 26 -1.33 -7.78 -19.99
CA TYR A 26 -0.39 -7.33 -18.97
C TYR A 26 -1.02 -7.34 -17.58
N LEU A 27 -2.21 -6.77 -17.42
CA LEU A 27 -2.90 -6.73 -16.12
C LEU A 27 -3.32 -8.12 -15.64
N ALA A 28 -3.74 -9.01 -16.54
CA ALA A 28 -4.06 -10.40 -16.18
C ALA A 28 -2.83 -11.15 -15.64
N GLU A 29 -1.65 -10.93 -16.24
CA GLU A 29 -0.39 -11.51 -15.73
C GLU A 29 -0.04 -10.96 -14.34
N ILE A 30 -0.20 -9.66 -14.13
CA ILE A 30 0.03 -9.01 -12.83
C ILE A 30 -0.94 -9.52 -11.77
N ASP A 31 -2.23 -9.63 -12.11
CA ASP A 31 -3.24 -10.14 -11.18
C ASP A 31 -2.97 -11.61 -10.81
N ALA A 32 -2.53 -12.44 -11.75
CA ALA A 32 -2.11 -13.82 -11.45
C ALA A 32 -0.92 -13.88 -10.48
N PHE A 33 0.07 -12.99 -10.65
CA PHE A 33 1.18 -12.87 -9.71
C PHE A 33 0.70 -12.43 -8.31
N ILE A 34 -0.17 -11.42 -8.24
CA ILE A 34 -0.74 -10.94 -6.97
C ILE A 34 -1.53 -12.06 -6.29
N ASP A 35 -2.33 -12.82 -7.03
CA ASP A 35 -3.11 -13.93 -6.48
C ASP A 35 -2.23 -15.01 -5.86
N GLN A 36 -1.10 -15.30 -6.46
CA GLN A 36 -0.12 -16.26 -5.95
C GLN A 36 0.58 -15.76 -4.67
N HIS A 37 0.88 -14.46 -4.61
CA HIS A 37 1.71 -13.84 -3.56
C HIS A 37 0.92 -12.88 -2.65
N ASN A 38 -0.41 -13.01 -2.57
CA ASN A 38 -1.23 -12.07 -1.81
C ASN A 38 -0.91 -12.10 -0.31
N PRO A 39 -0.32 -11.03 0.25
CA PRO A 39 0.14 -11.00 1.64
C PRO A 39 -1.01 -11.10 2.66
N TYR A 40 -2.22 -10.68 2.27
CA TYR A 40 -3.39 -10.73 3.16
C TYR A 40 -3.95 -12.14 3.30
N ARG A 41 -3.88 -12.99 2.25
CA ARG A 41 -4.35 -14.38 2.31
C ARG A 41 -3.52 -15.24 3.24
N ILE A 42 -2.23 -14.95 3.37
CA ILE A 42 -1.30 -15.71 4.23
C ILE A 42 -1.13 -15.11 5.62
N ASN A 43 -1.81 -14.00 5.92
CA ASN A 43 -1.65 -13.28 7.19
C ASN A 43 -2.44 -13.95 8.32
N LYS A 44 -1.75 -14.79 9.08
CA LYS A 44 -2.33 -15.49 10.24
C LYS A 44 -2.69 -14.55 11.39
N VAL A 45 -2.02 -13.39 11.52
CA VAL A 45 -2.33 -12.41 12.57
C VAL A 45 -3.68 -11.77 12.31
N ILE A 46 -3.98 -11.37 11.06
CA ILE A 46 -5.30 -10.86 10.67
C ILE A 46 -6.38 -11.92 10.96
N ALA A 47 -6.15 -13.17 10.58
CA ALA A 47 -7.09 -14.26 10.84
C ALA A 47 -7.29 -14.49 12.35
N ALA A 48 -6.21 -14.44 13.15
CA ALA A 48 -6.27 -14.61 14.60
C ALA A 48 -6.98 -13.45 15.30
N ILE A 49 -6.81 -12.20 14.84
CA ILE A 49 -7.59 -11.05 15.32
C ILE A 49 -9.07 -11.24 14.96
N GLY A 50 -9.36 -11.62 13.72
CA GLY A 50 -10.72 -11.81 13.23
C GLY A 50 -11.53 -12.86 13.99
N ASN A 51 -10.89 -13.96 14.43
CA ASN A 51 -11.52 -15.04 15.20
C ASN A 51 -11.32 -14.93 16.73
N GLY A 52 -10.59 -13.93 17.21
CA GLY A 52 -10.36 -13.69 18.65
C GLY A 52 -9.29 -14.58 19.28
N SER A 53 -8.48 -15.31 18.51
CA SER A 53 -7.42 -16.17 19.05
C SER A 53 -6.08 -15.45 19.26
N ALA A 54 -5.90 -14.23 18.76
CA ALA A 54 -4.72 -13.43 19.01
C ALA A 54 -4.67 -12.96 20.47
N SER A 55 -3.49 -13.04 21.10
CA SER A 55 -3.30 -12.44 22.43
C SER A 55 -3.40 -10.90 22.33
N LYS A 56 -3.76 -10.24 23.45
CA LYS A 56 -3.77 -8.77 23.50
C LYS A 56 -2.42 -8.16 23.13
N GLU A 57 -1.32 -8.83 23.44
CA GLU A 57 0.02 -8.37 23.11
C GLU A 57 0.27 -8.39 21.59
N VAL A 58 -0.17 -9.44 20.90
CA VAL A 58 -0.13 -9.52 19.44
C VAL A 58 -0.97 -8.41 18.80
N VAL A 59 -2.17 -8.15 19.33
CA VAL A 59 -3.04 -7.06 18.85
C VAL A 59 -2.37 -5.69 19.04
N LYS A 60 -1.77 -5.44 20.20
CA LYS A 60 -1.01 -4.20 20.47
C LYS A 60 0.17 -4.03 19.50
N ARG A 61 0.93 -5.09 19.28
CA ARG A 61 2.06 -5.07 18.36
C ARG A 61 1.59 -4.77 16.93
N TYR A 62 0.51 -5.41 16.49
CA TYR A 62 -0.09 -5.17 15.18
C TYR A 62 -0.54 -3.71 15.03
N ALA A 63 -1.19 -3.13 16.05
CA ALA A 63 -1.61 -1.74 16.05
C ALA A 63 -0.43 -0.76 15.92
N LYS A 64 0.68 -1.01 16.62
CA LYS A 64 1.91 -0.19 16.54
C LYS A 64 2.56 -0.24 15.14
N GLU A 65 2.60 -1.42 14.50
CA GLU A 65 3.08 -1.54 13.12
C GLU A 65 2.21 -0.78 12.12
N LEU A 66 0.89 -0.81 12.27
CA LEU A 66 -0.04 -0.06 11.42
C LEU A 66 0.04 1.44 11.65
N TYR A 67 0.23 1.87 12.90
CA TYR A 67 0.49 3.27 13.20
C TYR A 67 1.74 3.75 12.45
N TYR A 68 2.85 3.02 12.52
CA TYR A 68 4.08 3.36 11.82
C TYR A 68 3.88 3.44 10.29
N LEU A 69 3.21 2.47 9.68
CA LEU A 69 2.85 2.53 8.26
C LEU A 69 2.03 3.78 7.92
N GLY A 70 1.09 4.14 8.79
CA GLY A 70 0.24 5.31 8.60
C GLY A 70 0.99 6.63 8.55
N LEU A 71 2.11 6.76 9.29
CA LEU A 71 2.94 7.97 9.28
C LEU A 71 3.54 8.27 7.90
N TRP A 72 3.75 7.24 7.07
CA TRP A 72 4.42 7.37 5.77
C TRP A 72 3.45 7.52 4.61
N MET A 73 2.15 7.30 4.81
CA MET A 73 1.15 7.45 3.74
C MET A 73 1.12 8.88 3.19
N THR A 74 1.16 9.89 4.05
CA THR A 74 1.18 11.30 3.62
C THR A 74 2.36 11.64 2.71
N PRO A 75 3.63 11.29 3.04
CA PRO A 75 4.75 11.43 2.12
C PRO A 75 4.59 10.66 0.80
N GLU A 76 4.02 9.45 0.82
CA GLU A 76 3.77 8.63 -0.37
C GLU A 76 2.78 9.31 -1.32
N PHE A 77 1.66 9.83 -0.82
CA PHE A 77 0.69 10.62 -1.59
C PHE A 77 1.30 11.92 -2.13
N ALA A 78 2.07 12.65 -1.31
CA ALA A 78 2.70 13.89 -1.74
C ALA A 78 3.65 13.68 -2.93
N LEU A 79 4.39 12.57 -2.95
CA LEU A 79 5.25 12.18 -4.07
C LEU A 79 4.45 11.83 -5.33
N LEU A 80 3.34 11.12 -5.19
CA LEU A 80 2.44 10.81 -6.32
C LEU A 80 1.83 12.08 -6.90
N ILE A 81 1.34 13.00 -6.05
CA ILE A 81 0.80 14.29 -6.47
C ILE A 81 1.86 15.11 -7.21
N ALA A 82 3.07 15.20 -6.66
CA ALA A 82 4.16 15.96 -7.26
C ALA A 82 4.63 15.41 -8.62
N ASN A 83 4.43 14.12 -8.87
CA ASN A 83 4.82 13.45 -10.11
C ASN A 83 3.65 13.24 -11.08
N ALA A 84 2.43 13.65 -10.74
CA ALA A 84 1.27 13.45 -11.61
C ALA A 84 1.47 14.14 -12.97
N PRO A 85 1.17 13.46 -14.10
CA PRO A 85 1.49 13.95 -15.44
C PRO A 85 0.66 15.17 -15.86
N ASP A 86 -0.42 15.44 -15.14
CA ASP A 86 -1.39 16.52 -15.37
C ASP A 86 -1.44 17.53 -14.20
N ALA A 87 -0.36 17.59 -13.39
CA ALA A 87 -0.28 18.52 -12.25
C ALA A 87 -0.26 19.99 -12.66
N ASP A 88 0.10 20.29 -13.90
CA ASP A 88 0.12 21.63 -14.50
C ASP A 88 -1.15 21.96 -15.32
N ALA A 89 -2.16 21.09 -15.28
CA ALA A 89 -3.43 21.36 -15.97
C ALA A 89 -4.13 22.60 -15.40
N LEU A 90 -4.70 23.42 -16.29
CA LEU A 90 -5.32 24.70 -15.93
C LEU A 90 -6.58 24.55 -15.07
N THR A 91 -7.23 23.39 -15.12
CA THR A 91 -8.45 23.09 -14.34
C THR A 91 -8.42 21.65 -13.83
N LEU A 92 -9.11 21.40 -12.72
CA LEU A 92 -9.26 20.06 -12.17
C LEU A 92 -9.98 19.09 -13.12
N GLU A 93 -10.81 19.61 -14.01
CA GLU A 93 -11.49 18.82 -15.06
C GLU A 93 -10.51 18.14 -16.02
N HIS A 94 -9.33 18.75 -16.24
CA HIS A 94 -8.29 18.24 -17.13
C HIS A 94 -7.12 17.59 -16.37
N SER A 95 -7.24 17.41 -15.05
CA SER A 95 -6.20 16.89 -14.17
C SER A 95 -6.63 15.62 -13.44
N GLU A 96 -7.06 14.60 -14.19
CA GLU A 96 -7.63 13.37 -13.64
C GLU A 96 -6.70 12.67 -12.63
N HIS A 97 -5.42 12.53 -12.96
CA HIS A 97 -4.43 11.89 -12.10
C HIS A 97 -4.13 12.74 -10.86
N TYR A 98 -3.84 14.02 -11.07
CA TYR A 98 -3.57 14.96 -9.99
C TYR A 98 -4.77 15.10 -9.04
N ALA A 99 -5.97 15.30 -9.57
CA ALA A 99 -7.19 15.46 -8.79
C ALA A 99 -7.50 14.22 -7.95
N HIS A 100 -7.34 13.01 -8.51
CA HIS A 100 -7.54 11.77 -7.77
C HIS A 100 -6.62 11.68 -6.54
N TRP A 101 -5.32 11.93 -6.70
CA TRP A 101 -4.40 11.84 -5.59
C TRP A 101 -4.53 12.97 -4.58
N CYS A 102 -4.92 14.18 -5.03
CA CYS A 102 -5.27 15.28 -4.12
C CYS A 102 -6.51 14.94 -3.28
N GLN A 103 -7.52 14.30 -3.86
CA GLN A 103 -8.70 13.87 -3.13
C GLN A 103 -8.33 12.80 -2.08
N ASN A 104 -7.60 11.75 -2.48
CA ASN A 104 -7.15 10.71 -1.55
C ASN A 104 -6.28 11.29 -0.43
N PHE A 105 -5.39 12.22 -0.75
CA PHE A 105 -4.59 12.93 0.25
C PHE A 105 -5.46 13.72 1.24
N ALA A 106 -6.50 14.39 0.74
CA ALA A 106 -7.44 15.11 1.58
C ALA A 106 -8.19 14.16 2.52
N ASP A 107 -8.65 13.01 2.03
CA ASP A 107 -9.35 12.00 2.81
C ASP A 107 -8.43 11.39 3.88
N GLU A 108 -7.19 11.02 3.51
CA GLU A 108 -6.21 10.44 4.44
C GLU A 108 -5.73 11.43 5.52
N THR A 109 -5.59 12.70 5.17
CA THR A 109 -5.13 13.75 6.09
C THR A 109 -6.27 14.40 6.87
N GLY A 110 -7.54 14.05 6.61
CA GLY A 110 -8.70 14.66 7.23
C GLY A 110 -8.80 16.16 6.92
N PHE A 111 -8.43 16.55 5.74
CA PHE A 111 -8.25 17.94 5.31
C PHE A 111 -9.56 18.71 5.47
N LEU A 112 -9.88 19.15 6.70
CA LEU A 112 -10.95 20.09 7.03
C LEU A 112 -12.20 19.54 7.76
N ARG A 113 -12.43 18.22 7.91
CA ARG A 113 -13.75 17.77 8.43
C ARG A 113 -13.72 16.63 9.43
N ASP A 114 -12.81 15.69 9.31
CA ASP A 114 -12.73 14.48 10.15
C ASP A 114 -11.33 14.29 10.75
N PRO A 115 -11.20 13.52 11.83
CA PRO A 115 -9.87 13.10 12.29
C PRO A 115 -9.14 12.42 11.14
N ASN A 116 -7.88 12.78 10.89
CA ASN A 116 -7.06 12.14 9.87
C ASN A 116 -6.81 10.66 10.21
N HIS A 117 -6.46 9.86 9.21
CA HIS A 117 -6.26 8.42 9.39
C HIS A 117 -5.11 8.08 10.35
N VAL A 118 -4.10 8.94 10.48
CA VAL A 118 -3.04 8.77 11.49
C VAL A 118 -3.63 8.91 12.88
N GLN A 119 -4.47 9.93 13.14
CA GLN A 119 -5.14 10.11 14.42
C GLN A 119 -6.05 8.92 14.74
N MET A 120 -6.81 8.40 13.77
CA MET A 120 -7.63 7.20 13.98
C MET A 120 -6.78 5.98 14.39
N LYS A 121 -5.54 5.84 13.87
CA LYS A 121 -4.61 4.78 14.27
C LYS A 121 -4.06 5.01 15.68
N VAL A 122 -3.80 6.27 16.06
CA VAL A 122 -3.41 6.64 17.43
C VAL A 122 -4.55 6.32 18.41
N ASP A 123 -5.78 6.70 18.08
CA ASP A 123 -6.96 6.41 18.90
C ASP A 123 -7.20 4.91 19.09
N HIS A 124 -6.97 4.12 18.04
CA HIS A 124 -6.97 2.66 18.12
C HIS A 124 -5.89 2.15 19.10
N CYS A 125 -4.67 2.68 19.03
CA CYS A 125 -3.60 2.34 19.97
C CYS A 125 -3.96 2.71 21.41
N HIS A 126 -4.56 3.89 21.64
CA HIS A 126 -5.01 4.32 22.96
C HIS A 126 -6.08 3.39 23.55
N GLN A 127 -7.06 2.94 22.75
CA GLN A 127 -8.06 1.95 23.20
C GLN A 127 -7.42 0.62 23.64
N LEU A 128 -6.25 0.28 23.11
CA LEU A 128 -5.45 -0.87 23.52
C LEU A 128 -4.57 -0.59 24.76
N GLY A 129 -4.59 0.64 25.29
CA GLY A 129 -3.76 1.07 26.40
C GLY A 129 -2.29 1.31 26.03
N ILE A 130 -2.00 1.59 24.76
CA ILE A 130 -0.69 2.02 24.28
C ILE A 130 -0.63 3.54 24.44
N THR A 131 0.44 4.06 25.05
CA THR A 131 0.60 5.49 25.31
C THR A 131 1.30 6.21 24.15
N ASP A 132 1.19 7.55 24.11
CA ASP A 132 1.94 8.39 23.16
C ASP A 132 3.46 8.22 23.28
N GLU A 133 3.95 7.99 24.51
CA GLU A 133 5.36 7.76 24.75
C GLU A 133 5.82 6.44 24.11
N GLU A 134 5.02 5.37 24.29
CA GLU A 134 5.29 4.09 23.63
C GLU A 134 5.25 4.19 22.11
N LEU A 135 4.34 4.98 21.53
CA LEU A 135 4.25 5.21 20.09
C LEU A 135 5.47 5.98 19.57
N ARG A 136 5.89 7.04 20.29
CA ARG A 136 7.09 7.82 19.92
C ARG A 136 8.38 7.03 20.03
N ALA A 137 8.46 6.11 20.99
CA ALA A 137 9.64 5.25 21.20
C ALA A 137 9.58 3.97 20.36
N TYR A 138 8.52 3.73 19.61
CA TYR A 138 8.33 2.48 18.88
C TYR A 138 9.33 2.31 17.74
N VAL A 139 10.02 1.19 17.75
CA VAL A 139 10.91 0.76 16.66
C VAL A 139 10.20 -0.34 15.88
N PRO A 140 9.77 -0.08 14.63
CA PRO A 140 9.06 -1.06 13.82
C PRO A 140 9.99 -2.20 13.37
N MET A 141 9.39 -3.27 12.89
CA MET A 141 10.13 -4.38 12.30
C MET A 141 10.92 -3.92 11.07
N PRO A 142 12.11 -4.51 10.82
CA PRO A 142 12.88 -4.22 9.60
C PRO A 142 12.06 -4.43 8.32
N GLU A 143 11.19 -5.44 8.30
CA GLU A 143 10.33 -5.76 7.17
C GLU A 143 9.26 -4.68 6.93
N THR A 144 8.77 -4.04 8.00
CA THR A 144 7.85 -2.89 7.89
C THR A 144 8.58 -1.68 7.32
N ILE A 145 9.79 -1.39 7.80
CA ILE A 145 10.65 -0.34 7.22
C ILE A 145 10.92 -0.63 5.75
N GLY A 146 11.25 -1.89 5.40
CA GLY A 146 11.49 -2.30 4.02
C GLY A 146 10.27 -2.06 3.12
N SER A 147 9.07 -2.36 3.60
CA SER A 147 7.81 -2.10 2.87
C SER A 147 7.61 -0.60 2.63
N VAL A 148 7.79 0.26 3.64
CA VAL A 148 7.72 1.72 3.51
C VAL A 148 8.76 2.24 2.53
N CYS A 149 10.03 1.83 2.69
CA CYS A 149 11.12 2.27 1.81
C CYS A 149 10.87 1.87 0.35
N THR A 150 10.28 0.71 0.09
CA THR A 150 9.92 0.25 -1.25
C THR A 150 8.87 1.17 -1.89
N LEU A 151 7.83 1.54 -1.16
CA LEU A 151 6.80 2.44 -1.66
C LEU A 151 7.36 3.85 -1.93
N LEU A 152 8.08 4.43 -0.96
CA LEU A 152 8.72 5.73 -1.13
C LEU A 152 9.70 5.75 -2.32
N TYR A 153 10.47 4.66 -2.50
CA TYR A 153 11.40 4.53 -3.63
C TYR A 153 10.66 4.62 -4.96
N TYR A 154 9.56 3.88 -5.15
CA TYR A 154 8.82 3.88 -6.40
C TYR A 154 7.99 5.15 -6.61
N CYS A 155 7.35 5.69 -5.57
CA CYS A 155 6.64 6.97 -5.63
C CYS A 155 7.57 8.13 -6.02
N ARG A 156 8.85 8.05 -5.61
CA ARG A 156 9.85 9.09 -5.93
C ARG A 156 10.41 8.96 -7.34
N ARG A 157 10.43 7.76 -7.93
CA ARG A 157 11.09 7.51 -9.23
C ARG A 157 10.32 8.06 -10.41
N SER A 158 9.05 7.73 -10.50
CA SER A 158 8.15 8.25 -11.52
C SER A 158 6.71 8.08 -11.09
N TYR A 159 5.82 8.78 -11.76
CA TYR A 159 4.38 8.66 -11.51
C TYR A 159 3.89 7.22 -11.75
N GLU A 160 4.24 6.62 -12.89
CA GLU A 160 3.77 5.29 -13.28
C GLU A 160 4.23 4.20 -12.31
N GLU A 161 5.49 4.26 -11.87
CA GLU A 161 6.03 3.30 -10.89
C GLU A 161 5.38 3.49 -9.51
N GLY A 162 5.15 4.73 -9.08
CA GLY A 162 4.45 5.05 -7.85
C GLY A 162 2.99 4.62 -7.89
N LEU A 163 2.28 4.91 -8.99
CA LEU A 163 0.91 4.47 -9.23
C LEU A 163 0.79 2.93 -9.18
N ALA A 164 1.75 2.22 -9.78
CA ALA A 164 1.79 0.77 -9.78
C ALA A 164 2.07 0.19 -8.38
N ALA A 165 3.03 0.75 -7.65
CA ALA A 165 3.40 0.28 -6.31
C ALA A 165 2.35 0.63 -5.26
N PHE A 166 1.94 1.89 -5.21
CA PHE A 166 1.03 2.39 -4.19
C PHE A 166 -0.43 2.12 -4.57
N GLY A 167 -0.91 2.66 -5.70
CA GLY A 167 -2.31 2.55 -6.08
C GLY A 167 -2.74 1.11 -6.40
N TYR A 168 -1.92 0.38 -7.16
CA TYR A 168 -2.29 -0.97 -7.59
C TYR A 168 -1.91 -2.03 -6.57
N ALA A 169 -0.62 -2.15 -6.22
CA ALA A 169 -0.15 -3.24 -5.40
C ALA A 169 -0.46 -3.07 -3.90
N ARG A 170 -0.69 -1.86 -3.43
CA ARG A 170 -1.06 -1.63 -2.03
C ARG A 170 -2.55 -1.37 -1.88
N GLU A 171 -3.08 -0.27 -2.41
CA GLU A 171 -4.47 0.16 -2.17
C GLU A 171 -5.48 -0.85 -2.75
N ARG A 172 -5.36 -1.19 -4.05
CA ARG A 172 -6.28 -2.13 -4.69
C ARG A 172 -6.23 -3.53 -4.07
N VAL A 173 -5.04 -4.05 -3.77
CA VAL A 173 -4.89 -5.39 -3.17
C VAL A 173 -5.42 -5.42 -1.73
N ALA A 174 -5.23 -4.36 -0.96
CA ALA A 174 -5.82 -4.20 0.36
C ALA A 174 -7.35 -4.22 0.28
N GLY A 175 -7.93 -3.38 -0.56
CA GLY A 175 -9.38 -3.29 -0.77
C GLY A 175 -10.02 -4.62 -1.17
N MET A 176 -9.44 -5.30 -2.16
CA MET A 176 -9.94 -6.60 -2.63
C MET A 176 -9.83 -7.72 -1.58
N SER A 177 -8.93 -7.61 -0.62
CA SER A 177 -8.68 -8.66 0.38
C SER A 177 -9.77 -8.76 1.45
N GLY A 178 -10.51 -7.69 1.71
CA GLY A 178 -11.49 -7.59 2.79
C GLY A 178 -10.88 -7.66 4.20
N TYR A 179 -9.56 -7.44 4.31
CA TYR A 179 -8.85 -7.55 5.59
C TYR A 179 -9.35 -6.54 6.62
N ALA A 180 -9.66 -5.32 6.20
CA ALA A 180 -10.11 -4.25 7.07
C ALA A 180 -11.42 -4.64 7.79
N LYS A 181 -12.37 -5.22 7.06
CA LYS A 181 -13.62 -5.74 7.62
C LYS A 181 -13.36 -6.88 8.62
N THR A 182 -12.46 -7.81 8.29
CA THR A 182 -12.10 -8.93 9.17
C THR A 182 -11.52 -8.42 10.49
N VAL A 183 -10.56 -7.48 10.41
CA VAL A 183 -9.92 -6.90 11.60
C VAL A 183 -10.91 -6.05 12.40
N TYR A 184 -11.69 -5.17 11.76
CA TYR A 184 -12.70 -4.36 12.42
C TYR A 184 -13.68 -5.20 13.23
N THR A 185 -14.30 -6.18 12.57
CA THR A 185 -15.29 -7.07 13.20
C THR A 185 -14.68 -7.88 14.35
N GLY A 186 -13.46 -8.39 14.17
CA GLY A 186 -12.74 -9.14 15.19
C GLY A 186 -12.39 -8.30 16.41
N LEU A 187 -11.85 -7.08 16.19
CA LEU A 187 -11.53 -6.15 17.27
C LEU A 187 -12.74 -5.75 18.10
N GLU A 188 -13.85 -5.41 17.45
CA GLU A 188 -15.09 -5.06 18.16
C GLU A 188 -15.63 -6.24 18.96
N LYS A 189 -15.77 -7.40 18.32
CA LYS A 189 -16.40 -8.58 18.90
C LYS A 189 -15.60 -9.22 20.04
N HIS A 190 -14.28 -9.34 19.89
CA HIS A 190 -13.45 -10.15 20.78
C HIS A 190 -12.60 -9.31 21.75
N TYR A 191 -12.33 -8.04 21.42
CA TYR A 191 -11.45 -7.18 22.22
C TYR A 191 -12.16 -5.93 22.74
N GLY A 192 -13.40 -5.64 22.30
CA GLY A 192 -14.15 -4.45 22.70
C GLY A 192 -13.57 -3.14 22.13
N ILE A 193 -12.81 -3.22 21.05
CA ILE A 193 -12.11 -2.09 20.42
C ILE A 193 -12.86 -1.62 19.19
N LYS A 194 -13.20 -0.33 19.16
CA LYS A 194 -13.83 0.33 18.00
C LYS A 194 -12.77 1.04 17.17
N ALA A 195 -12.10 0.29 16.31
CA ALA A 195 -11.03 0.79 15.47
C ALA A 195 -11.58 1.52 14.23
N LYS A 196 -11.84 2.82 14.36
CA LYS A 196 -12.45 3.67 13.32
C LYS A 196 -11.72 3.63 11.98
N ASN A 197 -10.39 3.55 12.00
CA ASN A 197 -9.59 3.42 10.79
C ASN A 197 -9.95 2.19 9.95
N PHE A 198 -10.19 1.03 10.59
CA PHE A 198 -10.62 -0.17 9.88
C PHE A 198 -12.08 -0.11 9.44
N GLU A 199 -12.94 0.54 10.22
CA GLU A 199 -14.33 0.77 9.83
C GLU A 199 -14.40 1.57 8.52
N VAL A 200 -13.69 2.70 8.43
CA VAL A 200 -13.66 3.53 7.22
C VAL A 200 -13.13 2.73 6.03
N HIS A 201 -12.00 2.06 6.18
CA HIS A 201 -11.40 1.26 5.10
C HIS A 201 -12.27 0.07 4.66
N ALA A 202 -13.05 -0.52 5.56
CA ALA A 202 -13.95 -1.63 5.21
C ALA A 202 -15.04 -1.24 4.20
N TYR A 203 -15.35 0.05 4.06
CA TYR A 203 -16.40 0.56 3.18
C TYR A 203 -15.86 1.38 2.00
N ALA A 204 -14.70 2.05 2.13
CA ALA A 204 -14.15 2.95 1.12
C ALA A 204 -13.14 2.30 0.16
N GLU A 205 -12.47 1.22 0.56
CA GLU A 205 -11.32 0.66 -0.19
C GLU A 205 -11.67 0.13 -1.60
N ALA A 206 -12.91 -0.34 -1.82
CA ALA A 206 -13.29 -0.87 -3.12
C ALA A 206 -13.28 0.20 -4.22
N GLU A 207 -13.77 1.41 -3.92
CA GLU A 207 -13.85 2.52 -4.88
C GLU A 207 -12.47 3.07 -5.24
N HIS A 208 -11.59 3.21 -4.24
CA HIS A 208 -10.20 3.65 -4.47
C HIS A 208 -9.41 2.67 -5.33
N GLY A 209 -9.62 1.37 -5.13
CA GLY A 209 -8.95 0.31 -5.89
C GLY A 209 -9.36 0.28 -7.38
N ASP A 210 -10.64 0.50 -7.68
CA ASP A 210 -11.14 0.54 -9.05
C ASP A 210 -10.60 1.75 -9.82
N LYS A 211 -10.52 2.91 -9.17
CA LYS A 211 -9.94 4.10 -9.78
C LYS A 211 -8.44 3.94 -10.02
N ALA A 212 -7.70 3.37 -9.09
CA ALA A 212 -6.28 3.07 -9.29
C ALA A 212 -6.06 2.12 -10.48
N LEU A 213 -6.90 1.11 -10.68
CA LEU A 213 -6.87 0.22 -11.84
C LEU A 213 -7.08 1.00 -13.15
N GLU A 214 -8.06 1.91 -13.19
CA GLU A 214 -8.34 2.75 -14.37
C GLU A 214 -7.11 3.60 -14.75
N LEU A 215 -6.49 4.25 -13.77
CA LEU A 215 -5.31 5.07 -13.98
C LEU A 215 -4.10 4.24 -14.46
N VAL A 216 -3.89 3.06 -13.88
CA VAL A 216 -2.83 2.13 -14.33
C VAL A 216 -3.05 1.70 -15.78
N ARG A 217 -4.28 1.39 -16.18
CA ARG A 217 -4.62 1.05 -17.58
C ARG A 217 -4.18 2.14 -18.56
N LYS A 218 -4.37 3.40 -18.20
CA LYS A 218 -3.98 4.56 -19.01
C LYS A 218 -2.46 4.76 -19.05
N ALA A 219 -1.75 4.38 -17.99
CA ALA A 219 -0.30 4.59 -17.85
C ALA A 219 0.55 3.51 -18.53
N VAL A 220 0.13 2.23 -18.50
CA VAL A 220 0.98 1.08 -18.92
C VAL A 220 0.92 0.81 -20.42
N ILE A 221 1.17 1.82 -21.24
CA ILE A 221 1.00 1.78 -22.69
C ILE A 221 2.28 1.45 -23.49
N THR A 222 3.44 1.39 -22.84
CA THR A 222 4.71 1.04 -23.51
C THR A 222 5.40 -0.12 -22.80
N ALA A 223 6.20 -0.91 -23.53
CA ALA A 223 6.93 -2.04 -22.97
C ALA A 223 7.85 -1.62 -21.80
N ASN A 224 8.51 -0.47 -21.89
CA ASN A 224 9.36 0.05 -20.83
C ASN A 224 8.56 0.39 -19.56
N ILE A 225 7.41 1.07 -19.70
CA ILE A 225 6.53 1.38 -18.56
C ILE A 225 6.00 0.08 -17.95
N GLN A 226 5.49 -0.85 -18.75
CA GLN A 226 4.99 -2.15 -18.28
C GLN A 226 6.04 -2.90 -17.46
N ARG A 227 7.29 -2.96 -17.93
CA ARG A 227 8.37 -3.62 -17.20
C ARG A 227 8.66 -2.93 -15.86
N ARG A 228 8.79 -1.59 -15.83
CA ARG A 228 9.05 -0.84 -14.61
C ARG A 228 7.90 -0.96 -13.61
N CYS A 229 6.67 -0.86 -14.07
CA CYS A 229 5.47 -1.04 -13.24
C CYS A 229 5.38 -2.48 -12.70
N ARG A 230 5.67 -3.51 -13.53
CA ARG A 230 5.75 -4.91 -13.07
C ARG A 230 6.74 -5.05 -11.91
N GLN A 231 7.95 -4.52 -12.07
CA GLN A 231 8.96 -4.54 -11.02
C GLN A 231 8.49 -3.84 -9.75
N ALA A 232 7.84 -2.67 -9.87
CA ALA A 232 7.31 -1.93 -8.74
C ALA A 232 6.24 -2.73 -7.98
N ILE A 233 5.32 -3.36 -8.70
CA ILE A 233 4.27 -4.22 -8.12
C ILE A 233 4.90 -5.43 -7.43
N GLN A 234 5.79 -6.16 -8.12
CA GLN A 234 6.43 -7.35 -7.57
C GLN A 234 7.18 -7.04 -6.28
N HIS A 235 7.98 -5.98 -6.25
CA HIS A 235 8.72 -5.60 -5.05
C HIS A 235 7.78 -5.18 -3.91
N THR A 236 6.72 -4.45 -4.19
CA THR A 236 5.73 -4.05 -3.19
C THR A 236 5.03 -5.27 -2.59
N ILE A 237 4.58 -6.21 -3.41
CA ILE A 237 3.93 -7.45 -2.96
C ILE A 237 4.89 -8.29 -2.13
N VAL A 238 6.11 -8.54 -2.62
CA VAL A 238 7.10 -9.39 -1.93
C VAL A 238 7.55 -8.79 -0.59
N THR A 239 7.76 -7.47 -0.51
CA THR A 239 8.11 -6.84 0.77
C THR A 239 6.97 -6.89 1.79
N ASN A 240 5.71 -6.78 1.35
CA ASN A 240 4.54 -7.00 2.20
C ASN A 240 4.39 -8.48 2.60
N GLU A 241 4.72 -9.42 1.73
CA GLU A 241 4.76 -10.84 2.03
C GLU A 241 5.81 -11.14 3.12
N TRP A 242 7.01 -10.59 3.01
CA TRP A 242 8.05 -10.71 4.05
C TRP A 242 7.59 -10.16 5.39
N ARG A 243 6.97 -8.98 5.39
CA ARG A 243 6.37 -8.39 6.59
C ARG A 243 5.31 -9.32 7.19
N THR A 244 4.48 -9.92 6.36
CA THR A 244 3.46 -10.86 6.81
C THR A 244 4.05 -12.12 7.43
N TYR A 245 5.08 -12.71 6.84
CA TYR A 245 5.79 -13.84 7.45
C TYR A 245 6.44 -13.47 8.77
N ALA A 246 7.03 -12.29 8.89
CA ALA A 246 7.59 -11.80 10.14
C ALA A 246 6.51 -11.64 11.22
N MET A 247 5.36 -11.09 10.89
CA MET A 247 4.21 -10.98 11.82
C MET A 247 3.66 -12.35 12.23
N ASN A 248 3.58 -13.32 11.31
CA ASN A 248 3.04 -14.64 11.62
C ASN A 248 3.82 -15.36 12.73
N ARG A 249 5.13 -15.08 12.90
CA ARG A 249 5.95 -15.60 13.99
C ARG A 249 5.52 -15.11 15.38
N TRP A 250 4.69 -14.09 15.49
CA TRP A 250 4.17 -13.62 16.78
C TRP A 250 3.13 -14.58 17.40
N LEU A 251 2.64 -15.52 16.61
CA LEU A 251 1.65 -16.52 17.04
C LEU A 251 2.31 -17.86 17.46
N GLU A 252 3.62 -17.97 17.33
CA GLU A 252 4.43 -19.12 17.77
C GLU A 252 4.84 -18.94 19.24
#